data_18422b271333a6aa746751b801a697cf
#
_entry.id   18422b271333a6aa746751b801a697cf
#
_cell.length_a   1.000
_cell.length_b   1.000
_cell.length_c   1.000
_cell.angle_alpha   90.00
_cell.angle_beta   90.00
_cell.angle_gamma   90.00
#
_symmetry.space_group_name_H-M   'P 1'
#
loop_
_entity.id
_entity.type
_entity.pdbx_description
1 polymer ?
#
loop_
_entity_poly.entity_id
_entity_poly.type
_entity_poly.pdbx_seq_one_letter_code
_entity_poly.pdbx_strand_id
1 'polypeptide(L)'
;NCPGHVQIYNQGIKSYKDLPLRYAEFGLCHRYEPSGTMHGLMRVRAFTQDDGHIFCTEDQIESETGLFIKFLSSIYADLGFENFDIKLSTRPEMRVGSDETWDKAEEALEAAIQNLGYPYRIDEGDGAFYGPKLDFVLTDAIGREWQCGTFQLDFNLAERLDASYVGEDGKKHIPVMIHRAVLGSFERFIGILIENYAGKLPFWLSPQQVVVALSLIHI
;
A
#
# COMPACT_ATOMS: atom_id res chain seq x y z
N ASN A 1 8.86 7.80 -5.31
CA ASN A 1 9.71 6.57 -5.35
C ASN A 1 9.40 5.69 -6.57
N CYS A 2 8.16 5.70 -7.10
CA CYS A 2 7.74 4.90 -8.26
C CYS A 2 8.71 4.97 -9.45
N PRO A 3 9.15 6.17 -9.92
CA PRO A 3 10.11 6.24 -11.03
C PRO A 3 11.45 5.57 -10.74
N GLY A 4 11.89 5.54 -9.49
CA GLY A 4 13.11 4.85 -9.08
C GLY A 4 13.02 3.34 -9.27
N HIS A 5 11.91 2.72 -8.86
CA HIS A 5 11.67 1.29 -9.07
C HIS A 5 11.51 0.95 -10.56
N VAL A 6 10.90 1.82 -11.36
CA VAL A 6 10.85 1.63 -12.81
C VAL A 6 12.26 1.69 -13.43
N GLN A 7 13.14 2.59 -12.96
CA GLN A 7 14.53 2.62 -13.42
C GLN A 7 15.30 1.34 -13.06
N ILE A 8 15.03 0.75 -11.88
CA ILE A 8 15.60 -0.55 -11.51
C ILE A 8 15.04 -1.66 -12.42
N TYR A 9 13.72 -1.65 -12.66
CA TYR A 9 13.07 -2.59 -13.56
C TYR A 9 13.67 -2.54 -14.96
N ASN A 10 13.95 -1.36 -15.48
CA ASN A 10 14.51 -1.13 -16.84
C ASN A 10 15.97 -1.55 -16.97
N GLN A 11 16.64 -1.97 -15.88
CA GLN A 11 18.00 -2.51 -15.97
C GLN A 11 17.97 -3.93 -16.55
N GLY A 12 18.32 -4.05 -17.82
CA GLY A 12 18.33 -5.30 -18.57
C GLY A 12 16.95 -5.72 -19.11
N ILE A 13 16.97 -6.71 -19.98
CA ILE A 13 15.77 -7.26 -20.62
C ILE A 13 15.02 -8.13 -19.63
N LYS A 14 13.72 -7.97 -19.55
CA LYS A 14 12.81 -8.80 -18.75
C LYS A 14 12.00 -9.75 -19.66
N SER A 15 11.70 -10.92 -19.17
CA SER A 15 10.85 -11.92 -19.81
C SER A 15 9.57 -12.09 -18.97
N TYR A 16 8.50 -12.53 -19.59
CA TYR A 16 7.27 -12.92 -18.88
C TYR A 16 7.53 -13.94 -17.75
N LYS A 17 8.60 -14.76 -17.85
CA LYS A 17 9.00 -15.73 -16.83
C LYS A 17 9.61 -15.08 -15.58
N ASP A 18 10.08 -13.84 -15.70
CA ASP A 18 10.64 -13.10 -14.58
C ASP A 18 9.54 -12.43 -13.75
N LEU A 19 8.32 -12.32 -14.30
CA LEU A 19 7.18 -11.69 -13.64
C LEU A 19 6.42 -12.70 -12.75
N PRO A 20 5.86 -12.25 -11.61
CA PRO A 20 5.87 -10.88 -11.10
C PRO A 20 7.19 -10.50 -10.43
N LEU A 21 7.67 -9.28 -10.68
CA LEU A 21 8.80 -8.68 -9.97
C LEU A 21 8.29 -7.72 -8.89
N ARG A 22 8.84 -7.84 -7.69
CA ARG A 22 8.42 -7.07 -6.52
C ARG A 22 9.60 -6.31 -5.94
N TYR A 23 9.48 -5.00 -5.85
CA TYR A 23 10.44 -4.11 -5.21
C TYR A 23 9.80 -3.46 -4.00
N ALA A 24 10.61 -3.18 -2.96
CA ALA A 24 10.15 -2.48 -1.77
C ALA A 24 11.28 -1.65 -1.17
N GLU A 25 10.91 -0.56 -0.52
CA GLU A 25 11.81 0.32 0.20
C GLU A 25 11.10 0.97 1.39
N PHE A 26 11.87 1.47 2.34
CA PHE A 26 11.40 2.47 3.29
C PHE A 26 11.74 3.84 2.73
N GLY A 27 10.75 4.44 2.06
CA GLY A 27 10.93 5.64 1.27
C GLY A 27 10.55 6.90 2.03
N LEU A 28 11.45 7.89 2.08
CA LEU A 28 11.14 9.21 2.62
C LEU A 28 10.32 10.00 1.59
N CYS A 29 9.10 10.37 1.99
CA CYS A 29 8.15 11.11 1.16
C CYS A 29 7.89 12.50 1.74
N HIS A 30 7.65 13.46 0.84
CA HIS A 30 7.29 14.83 1.20
C HIS A 30 6.01 15.22 0.46
N ARG A 31 5.05 15.79 1.20
CA ARG A 31 3.81 16.33 0.62
C ARG A 31 3.57 17.73 1.16
N TYR A 32 3.20 18.65 0.28
CA TYR A 32 2.76 19.96 0.69
C TYR A 32 1.33 19.87 1.24
N GLU A 33 1.23 19.72 2.55
CA GLU A 33 -0.05 19.75 3.26
C GLU A 33 -0.33 21.18 3.73
N PRO A 34 -1.54 21.72 3.50
CA PRO A 34 -1.94 23.01 4.07
C PRO A 34 -1.82 23.00 5.59
N SER A 35 -1.42 24.11 6.21
CA SER A 35 -1.14 24.18 7.65
C SER A 35 -2.33 23.76 8.52
N GLY A 36 -3.56 24.03 8.07
CA GLY A 36 -4.79 23.67 8.80
C GLY A 36 -5.16 22.19 8.75
N THR A 37 -4.48 21.38 7.92
CA THR A 37 -4.78 19.94 7.78
C THR A 37 -3.82 19.03 8.55
N MET A 38 -2.72 19.58 9.08
CA MET A 38 -1.75 18.79 9.85
C MET A 38 -2.35 18.35 11.19
N HIS A 39 -2.06 17.11 11.59
CA HIS A 39 -2.64 16.49 12.78
C HIS A 39 -1.66 15.53 13.48
N GLY A 40 -0.81 16.05 14.35
CA GLY A 40 0.17 15.25 15.09
C GLY A 40 0.98 14.32 14.18
N LEU A 41 1.11 13.04 14.54
CA LEU A 41 1.72 12.01 13.71
C LEU A 41 0.79 11.53 12.59
N MET A 42 -0.52 11.78 12.68
CA MET A 42 -1.50 11.24 11.75
C MET A 42 -1.44 11.89 10.36
N ARG A 43 -1.03 13.18 10.29
CA ARG A 43 -0.90 13.90 9.02
C ARG A 43 0.25 14.89 9.10
N VAL A 44 1.34 14.56 8.44
CA VAL A 44 2.61 15.29 8.44
C VAL A 44 3.06 15.62 7.01
N ARG A 45 4.00 16.53 6.86
CA ARG A 45 4.55 16.93 5.54
C ARG A 45 5.71 16.07 5.08
N ALA A 46 6.44 15.47 6.01
CA ALA A 46 7.52 14.53 5.73
C ALA A 46 7.24 13.24 6.50
N PHE A 47 7.26 12.11 5.82
CA PHE A 47 6.95 10.80 6.41
C PHE A 47 7.72 9.70 5.70
N THR A 48 7.90 8.59 6.39
CA THR A 48 8.45 7.37 5.81
C THR A 48 7.32 6.42 5.43
N GLN A 49 7.38 5.88 4.22
CA GLN A 49 6.41 4.93 3.71
C GLN A 49 7.07 3.57 3.47
N ASP A 50 6.36 2.49 3.78
CA ASP A 50 6.71 1.12 3.36
C ASP A 50 6.28 0.91 1.90
N ASP A 51 6.96 1.63 1.02
CA ASP A 51 6.62 1.72 -0.39
C ASP A 51 7.04 0.46 -1.16
N GLY A 52 6.13 -0.08 -1.95
CA GLY A 52 6.39 -1.24 -2.76
C GLY A 52 5.70 -1.19 -4.11
N HIS A 53 6.38 -1.76 -5.12
CA HIS A 53 5.87 -1.81 -6.49
C HIS A 53 6.01 -3.23 -7.04
N ILE A 54 4.94 -3.70 -7.67
CA ILE A 54 4.88 -5.00 -8.32
C ILE A 54 4.73 -4.75 -9.82
N PHE A 55 5.55 -5.39 -10.61
CA PHE A 55 5.42 -5.44 -12.07
C PHE A 55 4.95 -6.83 -12.43
N CYS A 56 3.77 -6.93 -13.04
CA CYS A 56 3.13 -8.20 -13.33
C CYS A 56 2.41 -8.18 -14.67
N THR A 57 1.96 -9.34 -15.12
CA THR A 57 1.03 -9.48 -16.22
C THR A 57 -0.41 -9.28 -15.71
N GLU A 58 -1.37 -9.05 -16.61
CA GLU A 58 -2.76 -8.82 -16.23
C GLU A 58 -3.40 -10.04 -15.53
N ASP A 59 -3.07 -11.24 -15.99
CA ASP A 59 -3.54 -12.50 -15.39
C ASP A 59 -2.99 -12.75 -13.98
N GLN A 60 -1.93 -12.05 -13.57
CA GLN A 60 -1.34 -12.13 -12.24
C GLN A 60 -1.97 -11.18 -11.23
N ILE A 61 -2.83 -10.23 -11.64
CA ILE A 61 -3.44 -9.22 -10.74
C ILE A 61 -4.20 -9.89 -9.59
N GLU A 62 -5.06 -10.86 -9.87
CA GLU A 62 -5.86 -11.54 -8.84
C GLU A 62 -4.97 -12.25 -7.81
N SER A 63 -3.96 -12.99 -8.28
CA SER A 63 -3.05 -13.69 -7.40
C SER A 63 -2.22 -12.74 -6.53
N GLU A 64 -1.73 -11.63 -7.09
CA GLU A 64 -0.98 -10.62 -6.35
C GLU A 64 -1.87 -9.88 -5.33
N THR A 65 -3.11 -9.58 -5.68
CA THR A 65 -4.11 -9.02 -4.76
C THR A 65 -4.32 -9.96 -3.56
N GLY A 66 -4.53 -11.25 -3.82
CA GLY A 66 -4.72 -12.25 -2.76
C GLY A 66 -3.50 -12.42 -1.86
N LEU A 67 -2.31 -12.45 -2.43
CA LEU A 67 -1.06 -12.52 -1.65
C LEU A 67 -0.87 -11.27 -0.79
N PHE A 68 -1.17 -10.10 -1.33
CA PHE A 68 -1.06 -8.85 -0.60
C PHE A 68 -2.03 -8.77 0.58
N ILE A 69 -3.32 -9.12 0.37
CA ILE A 69 -4.32 -9.09 1.45
C ILE A 69 -3.94 -10.06 2.58
N LYS A 70 -3.48 -11.27 2.25
CA LYS A 70 -3.00 -12.23 3.25
C LYS A 70 -1.80 -11.70 4.04
N PHE A 71 -0.84 -11.09 3.34
CA PHE A 71 0.34 -10.50 3.96
C PHE A 71 -0.02 -9.34 4.89
N LEU A 72 -0.86 -8.42 4.43
CA LEU A 72 -1.36 -7.29 5.22
C LEU A 72 -2.12 -7.78 6.45
N SER A 73 -3.04 -8.73 6.28
CA SER A 73 -3.82 -9.30 7.38
C SER A 73 -2.93 -9.92 8.46
N SER A 74 -1.88 -10.64 8.06
CA SER A 74 -0.90 -11.23 8.98
C SER A 74 -0.17 -10.16 9.79
N ILE A 75 0.32 -9.11 9.13
CA ILE A 75 1.03 -8.01 9.79
C ILE A 75 0.09 -7.25 10.75
N TYR A 76 -1.13 -6.97 10.33
CA TYR A 76 -2.09 -6.28 11.19
C TYR A 76 -2.45 -7.11 12.43
N ALA A 77 -2.65 -8.42 12.27
CA ALA A 77 -2.90 -9.33 13.40
C ALA A 77 -1.71 -9.35 14.38
N ASP A 78 -0.46 -9.45 13.88
CA ASP A 78 0.75 -9.40 14.71
C ASP A 78 0.89 -8.08 15.47
N LEU A 79 0.38 -6.98 14.89
CA LEU A 79 0.37 -5.65 15.49
C LEU A 79 -0.87 -5.38 16.37
N GLY A 80 -1.76 -6.38 16.54
CA GLY A 80 -2.93 -6.29 17.41
C GLY A 80 -4.18 -5.69 16.78
N PHE A 81 -4.24 -5.63 15.43
CA PHE A 81 -5.42 -5.20 14.69
C PHE A 81 -6.09 -6.41 14.04
N GLU A 82 -7.16 -6.91 14.65
CA GLU A 82 -7.88 -8.09 14.16
C GLU A 82 -8.86 -7.75 13.02
N ASN A 83 -9.30 -6.49 12.95
CA ASN A 83 -10.29 -6.03 11.99
C ASN A 83 -9.81 -4.81 11.23
N PHE A 84 -10.11 -4.78 9.95
CA PHE A 84 -9.94 -3.64 9.06
C PHE A 84 -11.03 -3.65 7.99
N ASP A 85 -11.37 -2.48 7.48
CA ASP A 85 -12.30 -2.35 6.36
C ASP A 85 -11.54 -2.25 5.04
N ILE A 86 -12.12 -2.79 3.98
CA ILE A 86 -11.62 -2.65 2.62
C ILE A 86 -12.56 -1.74 1.84
N LYS A 87 -12.00 -0.72 1.20
CA LYS A 87 -12.69 0.17 0.27
C LYS A 87 -12.13 -0.02 -1.13
N LEU A 88 -13.00 -0.20 -2.11
CA LEU A 88 -12.67 -0.11 -3.53
C LEU A 88 -12.93 1.32 -3.98
N SER A 89 -11.86 2.09 -4.17
CA SER A 89 -11.93 3.48 -4.59
C SER A 89 -11.84 3.56 -6.11
N THR A 90 -12.89 4.11 -6.72
CA THR A 90 -13.06 4.17 -8.17
C THR A 90 -12.54 5.49 -8.76
N ARG A 91 -12.66 5.62 -10.08
CA ARG A 91 -12.11 6.75 -10.86
C ARG A 91 -12.54 8.13 -10.35
N PRO A 92 -11.60 9.07 -10.14
CA PRO A 92 -11.92 10.45 -9.86
C PRO A 92 -12.29 11.22 -11.14
N GLU A 93 -12.89 12.40 -10.98
CA GLU A 93 -13.22 13.28 -12.10
C GLU A 93 -11.97 13.68 -12.90
N MET A 94 -10.90 14.08 -12.19
CA MET A 94 -9.60 14.40 -12.80
C MET A 94 -8.68 13.19 -12.78
N ARG A 95 -8.47 12.57 -13.94
CA ARG A 95 -7.69 11.33 -14.10
C ARG A 95 -6.86 11.31 -15.37
N VAL A 96 -5.91 10.41 -15.45
CA VAL A 96 -5.16 10.08 -16.67
C VAL A 96 -5.58 8.71 -17.20
N GLY A 97 -5.38 8.48 -18.51
CA GLY A 97 -5.81 7.27 -19.18
C GLY A 97 -7.21 7.40 -19.80
N SER A 98 -7.57 6.45 -20.65
CA SER A 98 -8.88 6.39 -21.29
C SER A 98 -9.92 5.74 -20.38
N ASP A 99 -11.20 5.92 -20.69
CA ASP A 99 -12.29 5.29 -19.93
C ASP A 99 -12.21 3.77 -20.02
N GLU A 100 -11.83 3.22 -21.19
CA GLU A 100 -11.65 1.78 -21.38
C GLU A 100 -10.53 1.21 -20.48
N THR A 101 -9.45 1.95 -20.28
CA THR A 101 -8.37 1.56 -19.36
C THR A 101 -8.87 1.53 -17.91
N TRP A 102 -9.69 2.50 -17.53
CA TRP A 102 -10.30 2.56 -16.21
C TRP A 102 -11.33 1.46 -15.98
N ASP A 103 -12.22 1.21 -16.96
CA ASP A 103 -13.20 0.12 -16.89
C ASP A 103 -12.47 -1.21 -16.63
N LYS A 104 -11.44 -1.49 -17.43
CA LYS A 104 -10.61 -2.70 -17.28
C LYS A 104 -9.95 -2.80 -15.91
N ALA A 105 -9.40 -1.70 -15.41
CA ALA A 105 -8.68 -1.69 -14.13
C ALA A 105 -9.64 -1.88 -12.93
N GLU A 106 -10.79 -1.20 -12.96
CA GLU A 106 -11.82 -1.32 -11.93
C GLU A 106 -12.42 -2.73 -11.92
N GLU A 107 -12.81 -3.26 -13.09
CA GLU A 107 -13.33 -4.62 -13.23
C GLU A 107 -12.33 -5.67 -12.74
N ALA A 108 -11.05 -5.54 -13.09
CA ALA A 108 -10.01 -6.48 -12.65
C ALA A 108 -9.84 -6.49 -11.14
N LEU A 109 -9.84 -5.30 -10.52
CA LEU A 109 -9.65 -5.16 -9.08
C LEU A 109 -10.89 -5.61 -8.29
N GLU A 110 -12.07 -5.27 -8.79
CA GLU A 110 -13.34 -5.70 -8.22
C GLU A 110 -13.51 -7.22 -8.31
N ALA A 111 -13.27 -7.80 -9.47
CA ALA A 111 -13.31 -9.25 -9.67
C ALA A 111 -12.32 -9.98 -8.74
N ALA A 112 -11.11 -9.46 -8.59
CA ALA A 112 -10.10 -10.05 -7.70
C ALA A 112 -10.60 -10.10 -6.25
N ILE A 113 -11.17 -9.02 -5.72
CA ILE A 113 -11.63 -9.00 -4.32
C ILE A 113 -12.89 -9.84 -4.11
N GLN A 114 -13.81 -9.86 -5.11
CA GLN A 114 -15.01 -10.71 -5.08
C GLN A 114 -14.64 -12.19 -5.09
N ASN A 115 -13.74 -12.61 -5.97
CA ASN A 115 -13.28 -14.00 -6.07
C ASN A 115 -12.58 -14.48 -4.78
N LEU A 116 -11.90 -13.57 -4.10
CA LEU A 116 -11.24 -13.84 -2.82
C LEU A 116 -12.23 -13.88 -1.64
N GLY A 117 -13.48 -13.42 -1.84
CA GLY A 117 -14.55 -13.46 -0.84
C GLY A 117 -14.41 -12.47 0.32
N TYR A 118 -13.61 -11.42 0.15
CA TYR A 118 -13.50 -10.38 1.17
C TYR A 118 -14.65 -9.38 1.06
N PRO A 119 -15.26 -8.97 2.19
CA PRO A 119 -16.23 -7.89 2.20
C PRO A 119 -15.54 -6.56 1.88
N TYR A 120 -16.15 -5.75 1.05
CA TYR A 120 -15.66 -4.42 0.69
C TYR A 120 -16.82 -3.44 0.51
N ARG A 121 -16.51 -2.16 0.52
CA ARG A 121 -17.43 -1.08 0.15
C ARG A 121 -16.83 -0.26 -0.99
N ILE A 122 -17.68 0.29 -1.86
CA ILE A 122 -17.24 1.18 -2.93
C ILE A 122 -17.11 2.59 -2.37
N ASP A 123 -16.01 3.26 -2.71
CA ASP A 123 -15.75 4.67 -2.42
C ASP A 123 -15.59 5.39 -3.76
N GLU A 124 -16.70 5.97 -4.23
CA GLU A 124 -16.77 6.56 -5.57
C GLU A 124 -15.91 7.83 -5.67
N GLY A 125 -15.06 7.89 -6.68
CA GLY A 125 -14.25 9.07 -6.98
C GLY A 125 -13.01 9.27 -6.11
N ASP A 126 -12.70 8.37 -5.18
CA ASP A 126 -11.53 8.47 -4.30
C ASP A 126 -10.30 7.71 -4.82
N GLY A 127 -10.36 7.18 -6.04
CA GLY A 127 -9.24 6.53 -6.71
C GLY A 127 -8.04 7.47 -6.90
N ALA A 128 -6.85 6.89 -7.11
CA ALA A 128 -5.71 7.69 -7.53
C ALA A 128 -5.94 8.25 -8.94
N PHE A 129 -5.32 9.37 -9.28
CA PHE A 129 -5.49 9.96 -10.61
C PHE A 129 -5.02 9.04 -11.77
N TYR A 130 -4.26 8.00 -11.49
CA TYR A 130 -3.70 7.04 -12.45
C TYR A 130 -4.32 5.65 -12.41
N GLY A 131 -5.15 5.33 -11.40
CA GLY A 131 -5.79 4.02 -11.31
C GLY A 131 -6.64 3.82 -10.05
N PRO A 132 -7.52 2.81 -10.07
CA PRO A 132 -8.34 2.42 -8.93
C PRO A 132 -7.47 1.79 -7.83
N LYS A 133 -7.99 1.78 -6.62
CA LYS A 133 -7.25 1.28 -5.46
C LYS A 133 -8.15 0.51 -4.48
N LEU A 134 -7.55 -0.44 -3.78
CA LEU A 134 -8.06 -0.97 -2.53
C LEU A 134 -7.40 -0.21 -1.38
N ASP A 135 -8.20 0.40 -0.53
CA ASP A 135 -7.76 1.06 0.69
C ASP A 135 -8.11 0.19 1.89
N PHE A 136 -7.12 -0.01 2.77
CA PHE A 136 -7.25 -0.79 4.00
C PHE A 136 -7.32 0.19 5.17
N VAL A 137 -8.47 0.23 5.81
CA VAL A 137 -8.83 1.26 6.79
C VAL A 137 -8.82 0.67 8.19
N LEU A 138 -8.05 1.27 9.08
CA LEU A 138 -8.06 0.97 10.50
C LEU A 138 -8.91 2.00 11.24
N THR A 139 -9.64 1.53 12.26
CA THR A 139 -10.36 2.40 13.18
C THR A 139 -9.53 2.57 14.45
N ASP A 140 -9.27 3.81 14.83
CA ASP A 140 -8.50 4.11 16.05
C ASP A 140 -9.32 3.94 17.33
N ALA A 141 -8.67 4.12 18.48
CA ALA A 141 -9.26 3.89 19.79
C ALA A 141 -10.48 4.79 20.13
N ILE A 142 -10.69 5.88 19.37
CA ILE A 142 -11.82 6.80 19.54
C ILE A 142 -12.80 6.77 18.37
N GLY A 143 -12.69 5.77 17.49
CA GLY A 143 -13.62 5.51 16.40
C GLY A 143 -13.39 6.30 15.11
N ARG A 144 -12.21 6.91 14.91
CA ARG A 144 -11.85 7.57 13.64
C ARG A 144 -11.28 6.56 12.66
N GLU A 145 -11.71 6.66 11.41
CA GLU A 145 -11.17 5.85 10.31
C GLU A 145 -9.87 6.46 9.75
N TRP A 146 -8.86 5.61 9.55
CA TRP A 146 -7.58 6.00 8.95
C TRP A 146 -7.20 5.02 7.84
N GLN A 147 -7.05 5.53 6.65
CA GLN A 147 -6.44 4.78 5.56
C GLN A 147 -4.96 4.54 5.91
N CYS A 148 -4.58 3.27 5.96
CA CYS A 148 -3.22 2.82 6.21
C CYS A 148 -2.69 2.05 5.01
N GLY A 149 -3.11 0.81 4.83
CA GLY A 149 -2.72 0.01 3.69
C GLY A 149 -3.36 0.48 2.39
N THR A 150 -2.67 0.24 1.27
CA THR A 150 -3.18 0.53 -0.07
C THR A 150 -2.63 -0.45 -1.09
N PHE A 151 -3.43 -0.75 -2.10
CA PHE A 151 -3.07 -1.56 -3.27
C PHE A 151 -3.70 -0.93 -4.50
N GLN A 152 -2.90 -0.38 -5.39
CA GLN A 152 -3.36 0.48 -6.48
C GLN A 152 -2.90 -0.07 -7.81
N LEU A 153 -3.81 -0.26 -8.75
CA LEU A 153 -3.47 -0.64 -10.12
C LEU A 153 -3.08 0.58 -10.95
N ASP A 154 -2.05 0.42 -11.77
CA ASP A 154 -1.58 1.45 -12.68
C ASP A 154 -1.22 0.83 -14.02
N PHE A 155 -1.99 1.19 -15.05
CA PHE A 155 -1.76 0.80 -16.44
C PHE A 155 -1.03 1.89 -17.24
N ASN A 156 -0.65 3.01 -16.62
CA ASN A 156 -0.16 4.19 -17.29
C ASN A 156 1.35 4.43 -17.07
N LEU A 157 1.83 4.32 -15.83
CA LEU A 157 3.19 4.76 -15.49
C LEU A 157 4.26 3.88 -16.13
N ALA A 158 4.04 2.56 -16.21
CA ALA A 158 4.97 1.64 -16.83
C ALA A 158 5.23 2.01 -18.30
N GLU A 159 4.17 2.28 -19.06
CA GLU A 159 4.26 2.73 -20.45
C GLU A 159 5.00 4.08 -20.59
N ARG A 160 4.62 5.06 -19.76
CA ARG A 160 5.22 6.42 -19.78
C ARG A 160 6.70 6.44 -19.45
N LEU A 161 7.21 5.44 -18.76
CA LEU A 161 8.61 5.29 -18.38
C LEU A 161 9.32 4.16 -19.15
N ASP A 162 8.75 3.73 -20.29
CA ASP A 162 9.33 2.75 -21.23
C ASP A 162 9.62 1.38 -20.59
N ALA A 163 8.87 0.99 -19.55
CA ALA A 163 8.98 -0.34 -18.96
C ALA A 163 8.35 -1.38 -19.89
N SER A 164 9.09 -2.46 -20.16
CA SER A 164 8.58 -3.53 -21.02
C SER A 164 9.17 -4.90 -20.65
N TYR A 165 8.48 -5.94 -21.05
CA TYR A 165 8.97 -7.33 -20.99
C TYR A 165 8.72 -8.04 -22.32
N VAL A 166 9.45 -9.12 -22.55
CA VAL A 166 9.25 -9.98 -23.71
C VAL A 166 8.24 -11.07 -23.33
N GLY A 167 7.11 -11.08 -24.02
CA GLY A 167 6.05 -12.06 -23.83
C GLY A 167 6.41 -13.45 -24.38
N GLU A 168 5.53 -14.42 -24.19
CA GLU A 168 5.68 -15.77 -24.74
C GLU A 168 5.67 -15.78 -26.28
N ASP A 169 4.98 -14.80 -26.85
CA ASP A 169 4.92 -14.55 -28.31
C ASP A 169 6.19 -13.92 -28.89
N GLY A 170 7.21 -13.69 -28.06
CA GLY A 170 8.47 -13.04 -28.45
C GLY A 170 8.38 -11.52 -28.69
N LYS A 171 7.21 -10.90 -28.43
CA LYS A 171 7.01 -9.46 -28.60
C LYS A 171 7.18 -8.71 -27.28
N LYS A 172 7.36 -7.39 -27.39
CA LYS A 172 7.37 -6.50 -26.24
C LYS A 172 5.95 -6.21 -25.77
N HIS A 173 5.75 -6.32 -24.47
CA HIS A 173 4.52 -5.98 -23.76
C HIS A 173 4.81 -5.01 -22.62
N ILE A 174 3.83 -4.21 -22.24
CA ILE A 174 3.91 -3.31 -21.09
C ILE A 174 3.40 -4.06 -19.85
N PRO A 175 4.15 -4.11 -18.74
CA PRO A 175 3.65 -4.72 -17.51
C PRO A 175 2.60 -3.84 -16.85
N VAL A 176 1.68 -4.46 -16.13
CA VAL A 176 0.85 -3.76 -15.14
C VAL A 176 1.75 -3.41 -13.97
N MET A 177 1.62 -2.19 -13.46
CA MET A 177 2.30 -1.76 -12.26
C MET A 177 1.30 -1.68 -11.11
N ILE A 178 1.69 -2.21 -9.96
CA ILE A 178 0.89 -2.16 -8.74
C ILE A 178 1.69 -1.41 -7.69
N HIS A 179 1.12 -0.33 -7.16
CA HIS A 179 1.67 0.40 -6.03
C HIS A 179 1.06 -0.15 -4.75
N ARG A 180 1.87 -0.50 -3.77
CA ARG A 180 1.36 -1.04 -2.52
C ARG A 180 2.09 -0.48 -1.29
N ALA A 181 1.35 -0.34 -0.21
CA ALA A 181 1.89 -0.13 1.13
C ALA A 181 1.03 -0.88 2.13
N VAL A 182 1.62 -1.48 3.15
CA VAL A 182 0.91 -2.20 4.22
C VAL A 182 0.58 -1.24 5.35
N LEU A 183 1.56 -0.49 5.83
CA LEU A 183 1.41 0.46 6.93
C LEU A 183 1.04 1.86 6.42
N GLY A 184 1.42 2.18 5.19
CA GLY A 184 1.31 3.49 4.60
C GLY A 184 2.37 4.44 5.16
N SER A 185 1.98 5.46 5.95
CA SER A 185 2.92 6.28 6.68
C SER A 185 3.27 5.63 8.02
N PHE A 186 4.58 5.41 8.28
CA PHE A 186 5.04 4.92 9.58
C PHE A 186 4.60 5.83 10.72
N GLU A 187 4.66 7.14 10.53
CA GLU A 187 4.27 8.13 11.53
C GLU A 187 2.81 7.96 11.93
N ARG A 188 1.90 7.86 10.94
CA ARG A 188 0.48 7.62 11.18
C ARG A 188 0.24 6.28 11.86
N PHE A 189 0.83 5.22 11.32
CA PHE A 189 0.63 3.87 11.84
C PHE A 189 1.15 3.74 13.28
N ILE A 190 2.32 4.29 13.59
CA ILE A 190 2.86 4.34 14.96
C ILE A 190 1.93 5.13 15.87
N GLY A 191 1.38 6.25 15.40
CA GLY A 191 0.42 7.03 16.17
C GLY A 191 -0.83 6.20 16.54
N ILE A 192 -1.43 5.51 15.57
CA ILE A 192 -2.58 4.61 15.77
C ILE A 192 -2.21 3.49 16.75
N LEU A 193 -1.04 2.88 16.57
CA LEU A 193 -0.54 1.80 17.39
C LEU A 193 -0.37 2.21 18.86
N ILE A 194 0.23 3.38 19.12
CA ILE A 194 0.39 3.93 20.46
C ILE A 194 -0.98 4.17 21.12
N GLU A 195 -1.93 4.72 20.38
CA GLU A 195 -3.30 4.93 20.87
C GLU A 195 -4.01 3.60 21.16
N ASN A 196 -3.90 2.62 20.27
CA ASN A 196 -4.52 1.30 20.43
C ASN A 196 -4.03 0.56 21.68
N TYR A 197 -2.73 0.65 21.96
CA TYR A 197 -2.13 0.04 23.15
C TYR A 197 -2.14 0.94 24.40
N ALA A 198 -2.69 2.16 24.32
CA ALA A 198 -2.58 3.18 25.37
C ALA A 198 -1.13 3.37 25.88
N GLY A 199 -0.16 3.29 24.95
CA GLY A 199 1.27 3.38 25.23
C GLY A 199 1.90 2.11 25.84
N LYS A 200 1.12 1.07 26.12
CA LYS A 200 1.60 -0.20 26.70
C LYS A 200 1.88 -1.22 25.61
N LEU A 201 2.88 -0.94 24.80
CA LEU A 201 3.26 -1.80 23.68
C LEU A 201 3.68 -3.21 24.14
N PRO A 202 3.45 -4.26 23.36
CA PRO A 202 3.94 -5.58 23.68
C PRO A 202 5.47 -5.62 23.73
N PHE A 203 6.02 -6.58 24.45
CA PHE A 203 7.47 -6.64 24.75
C PHE A 203 8.35 -6.51 23.50
N TRP A 204 8.03 -7.24 22.44
CA TRP A 204 8.82 -7.24 21.21
C TRP A 204 8.78 -5.94 20.41
N LEU A 205 7.74 -5.11 20.63
CA LEU A 205 7.54 -3.82 19.97
C LEU A 205 7.93 -2.63 20.86
N SER A 206 8.16 -2.89 22.15
CA SER A 206 8.50 -1.84 23.11
C SER A 206 9.92 -1.28 22.84
N PRO A 207 10.09 0.04 22.69
CA PRO A 207 11.40 0.65 22.49
C PRO A 207 12.33 0.47 23.70
N GLN A 208 11.76 0.28 24.90
CA GLN A 208 12.48 -0.03 26.13
C GLN A 208 11.90 -1.30 26.72
N GLN A 209 12.54 -2.44 26.47
CA GLN A 209 12.05 -3.76 26.82
C GLN A 209 12.27 -4.12 28.29
N VAL A 210 13.37 -3.67 28.88
CA VAL A 210 13.75 -3.97 30.27
C VAL A 210 14.29 -2.73 30.94
N VAL A 211 13.84 -2.49 32.17
CA VAL A 211 14.39 -1.46 33.06
C VAL A 211 14.84 -2.13 34.35
N VAL A 212 16.08 -1.93 34.73
CA VAL A 212 16.60 -2.39 36.02
C VAL A 212 16.54 -1.22 37.00
N ALA A 213 15.66 -1.34 38.00
CA ALA A 213 15.58 -0.36 39.09
C ALA A 213 16.34 -0.90 40.33
N LEU A 214 17.40 -0.21 40.73
CA LEU A 214 18.17 -0.53 41.91
C LEU A 214 17.66 0.29 43.10
N SER A 215 17.25 -0.37 44.18
CA SER A 215 16.94 0.31 45.43
C SER A 215 18.21 0.51 46.27
N LEU A 216 18.52 1.76 46.58
CA LEU A 216 19.68 2.11 47.44
C LEU A 216 19.33 2.16 48.94
N ILE A 217 18.15 1.66 49.35
CA ILE A 217 17.68 1.71 50.75
C ILE A 217 18.50 0.81 51.68
N HIS A 218 19.26 -0.12 51.12
CA HIS A 218 20.05 -1.11 51.90
C HIS A 218 21.55 -1.05 51.63
N ILE A 219 22.08 0.10 51.20
CA ILE A 219 23.52 0.37 51.15
C ILE A 219 23.93 1.23 52.32
#